data_f30bd546f7fd9781712310d18670ada0
#
_entry.id   f30bd546f7fd9781712310d18670ada0
#
_cell.length_a   1.000
_cell.length_b   1.000
_cell.length_c   1.000
_cell.angle_alpha   90.00
_cell.angle_beta   90.00
_cell.angle_gamma   90.00
#
_symmetry.space_group_name_H-M   'P 1'
#
loop_
_entity.id
_entity.type
_entity.pdbx_description
1 polymer ?
#
loop_
_entity_poly.entity_id
_entity_poly.type
_entity_poly.pdbx_seq_one_letter_code
_entity_poly.pdbx_strand_id
1 'polypeptide(L)'
;MTLSVAMDYLHDNIRCNCISPARVHTPFVDDYLRKNYPGREQEMFDKLAKTQPVGRMGTPEEVASLALFLCSDEAGFITGCDYPLDGGFISLRP
;
A
#
# COMPACT_ATOMS: atom_id res chain seq x y z
N MET A 1 -13.51 5.25 8.63
CA MET A 1 -12.86 6.35 9.39
C MET A 1 -12.40 7.50 8.48
N THR A 2 -11.71 7.22 7.40
CA THR A 2 -11.22 8.26 6.48
C THR A 2 -12.32 9.21 5.99
N LEU A 3 -13.46 8.66 5.53
CA LEU A 3 -14.57 9.49 5.02
C LEU A 3 -15.16 10.36 6.12
N SER A 4 -15.30 9.84 7.34
CA SER A 4 -15.84 10.62 8.46
C SER A 4 -14.92 11.77 8.82
N VAL A 5 -13.61 11.54 8.91
CA VAL A 5 -12.65 12.58 9.21
C VAL A 5 -12.61 13.62 8.08
N ALA A 6 -12.59 13.17 6.83
CA ALA A 6 -12.57 14.08 5.69
C ALA A 6 -13.80 14.99 5.67
N MET A 7 -14.97 14.44 5.96
CA MET A 7 -16.21 15.20 6.02
C MET A 7 -16.22 16.18 7.18
N ASP A 8 -15.84 15.75 8.37
CA ASP A 8 -15.91 16.55 9.58
C ASP A 8 -15.00 17.78 9.52
N TYR A 9 -13.85 17.68 8.84
CA TYR A 9 -12.86 18.75 8.80
C TYR A 9 -12.72 19.39 7.41
N LEU A 10 -13.70 19.15 6.53
CA LEU A 10 -13.66 19.66 5.15
C LEU A 10 -13.51 21.18 5.10
N HIS A 11 -14.23 21.89 5.94
CA HIS A 11 -14.21 23.35 5.95
C HIS A 11 -13.07 23.96 6.78
N ASP A 12 -12.28 23.12 7.43
CA ASP A 12 -11.11 23.54 8.19
C ASP A 12 -9.83 23.44 7.39
N ASN A 13 -9.94 23.21 6.08
CA ASN A 13 -8.81 23.04 5.16
C ASN A 13 -7.93 21.85 5.54
N ILE A 14 -8.55 20.79 6.05
CA ILE A 14 -7.88 19.56 6.43
C ILE A 14 -8.33 18.47 5.46
N ARG A 15 -7.37 17.82 4.80
CA ARG A 15 -7.61 16.71 3.92
C ARG A 15 -7.28 15.39 4.61
N CYS A 16 -8.06 14.35 4.33
CA CYS A 16 -7.82 13.03 4.88
C CYS A 16 -8.00 11.99 3.79
N ASN A 17 -6.96 11.23 3.53
CA ASN A 17 -6.95 10.14 2.56
C ASN A 17 -6.33 8.92 3.20
N CYS A 18 -6.48 7.77 2.60
CA CYS A 18 -5.81 6.57 3.07
C CYS A 18 -5.12 5.82 1.93
N ILE A 19 -4.12 5.04 2.31
CA ILE A 19 -3.38 4.17 1.38
C ILE A 19 -3.65 2.74 1.83
N SER A 20 -4.02 1.89 0.87
CA SER A 20 -4.29 0.47 1.12
C SER A 20 -3.24 -0.36 0.37
N PRO A 21 -2.07 -0.62 0.96
CA PRO A 21 -1.05 -1.43 0.30
C PRO A 21 -1.43 -2.91 0.35
N ALA A 22 -1.05 -3.67 -0.68
CA ALA A 22 -1.15 -5.11 -0.63
C ALA A 22 0.14 -5.68 -0.03
N ARG A 23 0.96 -6.38 -0.82
CA ARG A 23 2.20 -6.95 -0.29
C ARG A 23 3.37 -6.00 -0.51
N VAL A 24 3.96 -5.55 0.58
CA VAL A 24 5.14 -4.69 0.57
C VAL A 24 6.28 -5.46 1.22
N HIS A 25 7.42 -5.51 0.54
CA HIS A 25 8.59 -6.23 1.04
C HIS A 25 9.26 -5.45 2.16
N THR A 26 9.12 -5.95 3.38
CA THR A 26 9.67 -5.36 4.60
C THR A 26 10.43 -6.44 5.38
N PRO A 27 11.23 -6.06 6.38
CA PRO A 27 11.83 -7.06 7.28
C PRO A 27 10.82 -8.01 7.91
N PHE A 28 9.58 -7.56 8.12
CA PHE A 28 8.52 -8.44 8.63
C PHE A 28 8.28 -9.62 7.70
N VAL A 29 8.27 -9.40 6.39
CA VAL A 29 8.09 -10.49 5.40
C VAL A 29 9.25 -11.47 5.47
N ASP A 30 10.48 -10.96 5.54
CA ASP A 30 11.67 -11.82 5.62
C ASP A 30 11.64 -12.67 6.89
N ASP A 31 11.28 -12.07 8.03
CA ASP A 31 11.17 -12.79 9.30
C ASP A 31 10.07 -13.84 9.27
N TYR A 32 8.92 -13.50 8.68
CA TYR A 32 7.82 -14.44 8.52
C TYR A 32 8.24 -15.66 7.72
N LEU A 33 8.97 -15.45 6.61
CA LEU A 33 9.42 -16.54 5.75
C LEU A 33 10.45 -17.43 6.45
N ARG A 34 11.39 -16.83 7.19
CA ARG A 34 12.37 -17.61 7.96
C ARG A 34 11.71 -18.45 9.03
N LYS A 35 10.70 -17.90 9.69
CA LYS A 35 10.02 -18.58 10.79
C LYS A 35 9.10 -19.71 10.31
N ASN A 36 8.39 -19.51 9.21
CA ASN A 36 7.35 -20.43 8.76
C ASN A 36 7.77 -21.35 7.62
N TYR A 37 8.81 -20.98 6.87
CA TYR A 37 9.26 -21.75 5.70
C TYR A 37 10.80 -21.87 5.69
N PRO A 38 11.42 -22.40 6.77
CA PRO A 38 12.88 -22.50 6.80
C PRO A 38 13.39 -23.39 5.66
N GLY A 39 14.39 -22.88 4.94
CA GLY A 39 14.95 -23.56 3.77
C GLY A 39 14.18 -23.37 2.47
N ARG A 40 13.01 -22.72 2.53
CA ARG A 40 12.15 -22.49 1.36
C ARG A 40 11.81 -21.01 1.20
N GLU A 41 12.58 -20.14 1.80
CA GLU A 41 12.28 -18.71 1.87
C GLU A 41 12.14 -18.08 0.49
N GLN A 42 13.10 -18.36 -0.42
CA GLN A 42 13.07 -17.79 -1.77
C GLN A 42 11.89 -18.29 -2.59
N GLU A 43 11.59 -19.59 -2.50
CA GLU A 43 10.44 -20.17 -3.18
C GLU A 43 9.14 -19.51 -2.76
N MET A 44 8.96 -19.34 -1.45
CA MET A 44 7.74 -18.74 -0.92
C MET A 44 7.68 -17.24 -1.18
N PHE A 45 8.83 -16.56 -1.15
CA PHE A 45 8.90 -15.16 -1.53
C PHE A 45 8.41 -14.95 -2.97
N ASP A 46 8.91 -15.76 -3.89
CA ASP A 46 8.51 -15.67 -5.31
C ASP A 46 7.02 -15.94 -5.49
N LYS A 47 6.50 -16.91 -4.74
CA LYS A 47 5.08 -17.24 -4.78
C LYS A 47 4.21 -16.10 -4.30
N LEU A 48 4.61 -15.45 -3.20
CA LEU A 48 3.90 -14.30 -2.67
C LEU A 48 3.99 -13.10 -3.62
N ALA A 49 5.14 -12.88 -4.23
CA ALA A 49 5.33 -11.79 -5.19
C ALA A 49 4.39 -11.92 -6.38
N LYS A 50 4.17 -13.13 -6.86
CA LYS A 50 3.31 -13.39 -8.02
C LYS A 50 1.82 -13.26 -7.73
N THR A 51 1.42 -13.09 -6.47
CA THR A 51 0.01 -12.83 -6.15
C THR A 51 -0.42 -11.45 -6.61
N GLN A 52 0.50 -10.53 -6.81
CA GLN A 52 0.20 -9.24 -7.44
C GLN A 52 0.32 -9.37 -8.95
N PRO A 53 -0.66 -8.85 -9.74
CA PRO A 53 -0.58 -8.92 -11.20
C PRO A 53 0.71 -8.34 -11.80
N VAL A 54 1.29 -7.33 -11.15
CA VAL A 54 2.55 -6.74 -11.61
C VAL A 54 3.74 -7.70 -11.44
N GLY A 55 3.59 -8.75 -10.64
CA GLY A 55 4.58 -9.82 -10.51
C GLY A 55 5.64 -9.61 -9.44
N ARG A 56 5.53 -8.59 -8.62
CA ARG A 56 6.47 -8.32 -7.53
C ARG A 56 5.75 -7.70 -6.34
N MET A 57 6.40 -7.71 -5.20
CA MET A 57 5.95 -6.93 -4.05
C MET A 57 6.27 -5.45 -4.26
N GLY A 58 5.50 -4.58 -3.63
CA GLY A 58 5.84 -3.17 -3.55
C GLY A 58 7.02 -2.94 -2.62
N THR A 59 7.57 -1.73 -2.65
CA THR A 59 8.65 -1.34 -1.74
C THR A 59 8.15 -0.30 -0.75
N PRO A 60 8.79 -0.20 0.44
CA PRO A 60 8.46 0.88 1.38
C PRO A 60 8.61 2.27 0.75
N GLU A 61 9.57 2.44 -0.14
CA GLU A 61 9.81 3.70 -0.83
C GLU A 61 8.62 4.08 -1.73
N GLU A 62 7.98 3.10 -2.36
CA GLU A 62 6.80 3.35 -3.17
C GLU A 62 5.62 3.82 -2.32
N VAL A 63 5.44 3.23 -1.14
CA VAL A 63 4.42 3.70 -0.18
C VAL A 63 4.74 5.12 0.27
N ALA A 64 5.99 5.38 0.61
CA ALA A 64 6.43 6.71 1.06
C ALA A 64 6.24 7.77 -0.01
N SER A 65 6.50 7.45 -1.28
CA SER A 65 6.31 8.40 -2.39
C SER A 65 4.86 8.82 -2.53
N LEU A 66 3.92 7.87 -2.44
CA LEU A 66 2.50 8.19 -2.49
C LEU A 66 2.08 9.01 -1.27
N ALA A 67 2.53 8.63 -0.08
CA ALA A 67 2.22 9.37 1.14
C ALA A 67 2.72 10.81 1.06
N LEU A 68 3.93 11.01 0.58
CA LEU A 68 4.52 12.33 0.43
C LEU A 68 3.71 13.19 -0.54
N PHE A 69 3.30 12.62 -1.68
CA PHE A 69 2.46 13.33 -2.65
C PHE A 69 1.12 13.74 -2.03
N LEU A 70 0.44 12.81 -1.33
CA LEU A 70 -0.86 13.08 -0.73
C LEU A 70 -0.80 14.15 0.36
N CYS A 71 0.34 14.27 1.02
CA CYS A 71 0.56 15.28 2.06
C CYS A 71 1.04 16.62 1.50
N SER A 72 1.30 16.70 0.19
CA SER A 72 1.82 17.91 -0.43
C SER A 72 0.69 18.84 -0.89
N ASP A 73 1.05 20.09 -1.18
CA ASP A 73 0.11 21.07 -1.73
C ASP A 73 -0.36 20.67 -3.13
N GLU A 74 0.42 19.87 -3.85
CA GLU A 74 0.04 19.38 -5.18
C GLU A 74 -1.20 18.49 -5.13
N ALA A 75 -1.48 17.87 -3.99
CA ALA A 75 -2.68 17.06 -3.78
C ALA A 75 -3.83 17.84 -3.15
N GLY A 76 -3.83 19.17 -3.30
CA GLY A 76 -4.79 20.05 -2.62
C GLY A 76 -6.25 19.81 -2.96
N PHE A 77 -6.54 19.18 -4.09
CA PHE A 77 -7.92 18.87 -4.51
C PHE A 77 -8.33 17.43 -4.17
N ILE A 78 -7.52 16.70 -3.40
CA ILE A 78 -7.71 15.27 -3.10
C ILE A 78 -8.04 15.10 -1.62
N THR A 79 -9.25 14.63 -1.33
CA THR A 79 -9.64 14.29 0.04
C THR A 79 -10.72 13.21 0.01
N GLY A 80 -10.82 12.44 1.08
CA GLY A 80 -11.82 11.39 1.23
C GLY A 80 -11.59 10.17 0.34
N CYS A 81 -10.37 9.95 -0.12
CA CYS A 81 -10.06 8.91 -1.09
C CYS A 81 -9.24 7.77 -0.48
N ASP A 82 -9.47 6.57 -0.99
CA ASP A 82 -8.65 5.40 -0.72
C ASP A 82 -7.81 5.11 -1.96
N TYR A 83 -6.51 4.92 -1.74
CA TYR A 83 -5.56 4.64 -2.81
C TYR A 83 -5.00 3.23 -2.65
N PRO A 84 -5.55 2.23 -3.37
CA PRO A 84 -4.93 0.91 -3.42
C PRO A 84 -3.54 1.00 -4.03
N LEU A 85 -2.54 0.53 -3.29
CA LEU A 85 -1.16 0.45 -3.76
C LEU A 85 -0.78 -1.02 -3.76
N ASP A 86 -1.22 -1.74 -4.79
CA ASP A 86 -1.36 -3.19 -4.73
C ASP A 86 -0.90 -3.93 -5.99
N GLY A 87 -0.23 -3.25 -6.90
CA GLY A 87 0.22 -3.88 -8.14
C GLY A 87 -0.91 -4.46 -8.97
N GLY A 88 -2.11 -3.92 -8.84
CA GLY A 88 -3.28 -4.37 -9.59
C GLY A 88 -4.08 -5.47 -8.88
N PHE A 89 -3.75 -5.80 -7.64
CA PHE A 89 -4.35 -6.93 -6.94
C PHE A 89 -5.88 -6.89 -6.91
N ILE A 90 -6.46 -5.73 -6.64
CA ILE A 90 -7.91 -5.58 -6.56
C ILE A 90 -8.55 -5.52 -7.95
N SER A 91 -7.96 -4.75 -8.86
CA SER A 91 -8.63 -4.36 -10.11
C SER A 91 -8.26 -5.21 -11.32
N LEU A 92 -7.10 -5.88 -11.31
CA LEU A 92 -6.57 -6.58 -12.47
C LEU A 92 -6.55 -8.10 -12.30
N ARG A 93 -7.44 -8.64 -11.52
CA ARG A 93 -7.55 -10.09 -11.37
C ARG A 93 -8.15 -10.71 -12.63
N PRO A 94 -7.54 -11.81 -13.14
CA PRO A 94 -8.13 -12.55 -14.25
C PRO A 94 -9.42 -13.26 -13.83
#